data_89fb92de2fe6c1edd9979d360f340bdf
#
_entry.id   89fb92de2fe6c1edd9979d360f340bdf
#
_cell.length_a   1.000
_cell.length_b   1.000
_cell.length_c   1.000
_cell.angle_alpha   90.00
_cell.angle_beta   90.00
_cell.angle_gamma   90.00
#
_symmetry.space_group_name_H-M   'P 1'
#
loop_
_entity.id
_entity.type
_entity.pdbx_description
1 polymer ?
#
loop_
_entity_poly.entity_id
_entity_poly.type
_entity_poly.pdbx_seq_one_letter_code
_entity_poly.pdbx_strand_id
1 'polypeptide(L)'
;MSKEVKLHYFLGRGRAETTRWMLAINQISFNNIPITTPEDLIELRGSGKLPFDQMPLLEINGMNLSQSSGMIRYLARIGGYYGENDKEALYCDMFAGAITDFAEAAMQAAFQPSKEIAIKMLQERFNKFAPKFELRIKENG
;
A
#
# COMPACT_ATOMS: atom_id res chain seq x y z
N MET A 1 -18.48 19.86 7.71
CA MET A 1 -18.35 18.50 8.27
C MET A 1 -17.30 17.78 7.45
N SER A 2 -16.19 17.34 8.08
CA SER A 2 -15.22 16.51 7.38
C SER A 2 -15.91 15.20 6.97
N LYS A 3 -15.86 14.86 5.67
CA LYS A 3 -16.41 13.59 5.22
C LYS A 3 -15.61 12.46 5.87
N GLU A 4 -16.30 11.46 6.40
CA GLU A 4 -15.74 10.27 7.00
C GLU A 4 -14.76 9.58 6.02
N VAL A 5 -13.56 9.23 6.50
CA VAL A 5 -12.57 8.50 5.71
C VAL A 5 -12.82 7.01 5.85
N LYS A 6 -12.89 6.27 4.74
CA LYS A 6 -13.17 4.82 4.70
C LYS A 6 -12.14 4.10 3.85
N LEU A 7 -11.62 3.00 4.36
CA LEU A 7 -10.71 2.12 3.63
C LEU A 7 -11.35 0.74 3.48
N HIS A 8 -11.70 0.38 2.26
CA HIS A 8 -12.32 -0.90 1.93
C HIS A 8 -11.25 -1.89 1.48
N TYR A 9 -11.18 -3.04 2.13
CA TYR A 9 -10.27 -4.11 1.76
C TYR A 9 -10.70 -5.46 2.37
N PHE A 10 -10.13 -6.56 1.91
CA PHE A 10 -10.28 -7.87 2.52
C PHE A 10 -9.77 -7.90 3.96
N LEU A 11 -10.21 -8.91 4.74
CA LEU A 11 -9.64 -9.18 6.06
C LEU A 11 -8.18 -9.59 5.90
N GLY A 12 -7.27 -8.68 6.18
CA GLY A 12 -5.83 -8.89 6.05
C GLY A 12 -5.07 -7.60 5.80
N ARG A 13 -3.75 -7.71 5.82
CA ARG A 13 -2.84 -6.58 5.61
C ARG A 13 -2.73 -6.25 4.12
N GLY A 14 -2.15 -7.13 3.35
CA GLY A 14 -2.02 -7.06 1.90
C GLY A 14 -1.68 -5.66 1.38
N ARG A 15 -2.27 -5.30 0.23
CA ARG A 15 -2.04 -4.00 -0.43
C ARG A 15 -2.64 -2.79 0.29
N ALA A 16 -3.51 -2.99 1.30
CA ALA A 16 -4.09 -1.88 2.06
C ALA A 16 -3.21 -1.44 3.24
N GLU A 17 -2.24 -2.25 3.67
CA GLU A 17 -1.49 -1.99 4.90
C GLU A 17 -0.67 -0.71 4.83
N THR A 18 0.02 -0.45 3.74
CA THR A 18 0.78 0.79 3.56
C THR A 18 -0.12 2.03 3.59
N THR A 19 -1.35 1.92 3.07
CA THR A 19 -2.34 3.00 3.17
C THR A 19 -2.78 3.22 4.61
N ARG A 20 -2.99 2.14 5.41
CA ARG A 20 -3.30 2.27 6.85
C ARG A 20 -2.19 2.99 7.60
N TRP A 21 -0.94 2.62 7.33
CA TRP A 21 0.23 3.28 7.94
C TRP A 21 0.30 4.76 7.57
N MET A 22 0.10 5.09 6.30
CA MET A 22 0.12 6.48 5.86
C MET A 22 -1.03 7.31 6.47
N LEU A 23 -2.21 6.74 6.63
CA LEU A 23 -3.31 7.39 7.36
C LEU A 23 -2.95 7.64 8.84
N ALA A 24 -2.36 6.63 9.50
CA ALA A 24 -1.93 6.75 10.90
C ALA A 24 -0.81 7.78 11.08
N ILE A 25 0.22 7.79 10.22
CA ILE A 25 1.31 8.76 10.26
C ILE A 25 0.77 10.20 10.08
N ASN A 26 -0.20 10.38 9.20
CA ASN A 26 -0.88 11.66 8.99
C ASN A 26 -1.90 12.00 10.09
N GLN A 27 -2.07 11.15 11.10
CA GLN A 27 -3.08 11.31 12.16
C GLN A 27 -4.51 11.44 11.63
N ILE A 28 -4.80 10.81 10.49
CA ILE A 28 -6.12 10.79 9.86
C ILE A 28 -6.89 9.61 10.41
N SER A 29 -7.96 9.88 11.18
CA SER A 29 -8.89 8.85 11.62
C SER A 29 -9.66 8.29 10.44
N PHE A 30 -9.80 6.98 10.38
CA PHE A 30 -10.52 6.28 9.31
C PHE A 30 -11.22 5.03 9.80
N ASN A 31 -12.22 4.60 9.06
CA ASN A 31 -12.92 3.34 9.28
C ASN A 31 -12.44 2.28 8.28
N ASN A 32 -11.99 1.13 8.79
CA ASN A 32 -11.79 -0.04 7.95
C ASN A 32 -13.16 -0.66 7.64
N ILE A 33 -13.46 -0.82 6.36
CA ILE A 33 -14.65 -1.49 5.86
C ILE A 33 -14.20 -2.84 5.29
N PRO A 34 -14.33 -3.94 6.05
CA PRO A 34 -13.88 -5.23 5.58
C PRO A 34 -14.82 -5.78 4.51
N ILE A 35 -14.25 -6.32 3.45
CA ILE A 35 -14.96 -7.11 2.44
C ILE A 35 -14.76 -8.57 2.83
N THR A 36 -15.82 -9.21 3.29
CA THR A 36 -15.78 -10.54 3.90
C THR A 36 -16.47 -11.62 3.09
N THR A 37 -17.39 -11.20 2.23
CA THR A 37 -18.19 -12.10 1.38
C THR A 37 -18.05 -11.72 -0.10
N PRO A 38 -18.35 -12.64 -1.02
CA PRO A 38 -18.45 -12.32 -2.44
C PRO A 38 -19.52 -11.24 -2.72
N GLU A 39 -20.59 -11.22 -1.96
CA GLU A 39 -21.71 -10.28 -2.08
C GLU A 39 -21.23 -8.85 -1.76
N ASP A 40 -20.44 -8.67 -0.68
CA ASP A 40 -19.84 -7.37 -0.33
C ASP A 40 -19.02 -6.81 -1.52
N LEU A 41 -18.26 -7.69 -2.20
CA LEU A 41 -17.44 -7.30 -3.33
C LEU A 41 -18.28 -6.93 -4.56
N ILE A 42 -19.36 -7.69 -4.81
CA ILE A 42 -20.30 -7.41 -5.90
C ILE A 42 -21.00 -6.07 -5.67
N GLU A 43 -21.46 -5.83 -4.44
CA GLU A 43 -22.08 -4.55 -4.07
C GLU A 43 -21.09 -3.39 -4.25
N LEU A 44 -19.87 -3.53 -3.74
CA LEU A 44 -18.85 -2.49 -3.87
C LEU A 44 -18.52 -2.19 -5.35
N ARG A 45 -18.40 -3.22 -6.19
CA ARG A 45 -18.20 -3.05 -7.64
C ARG A 45 -19.40 -2.37 -8.29
N GLY A 46 -20.61 -2.79 -7.95
CA GLY A 46 -21.85 -2.21 -8.46
C GLY A 46 -22.10 -0.76 -8.02
N SER A 47 -21.43 -0.29 -6.96
CA SER A 47 -21.57 1.07 -6.43
C SER A 47 -20.97 2.15 -7.33
N GLY A 48 -20.16 1.79 -8.34
CA GLY A 48 -19.43 2.74 -9.19
C GLY A 48 -18.27 3.46 -8.51
N LYS A 49 -17.91 3.09 -7.27
CA LYS A 49 -16.83 3.73 -6.51
C LYS A 49 -15.42 3.21 -6.85
N LEU A 50 -15.32 2.06 -7.50
CA LEU A 50 -14.04 1.43 -7.87
C LEU A 50 -13.62 1.83 -9.29
N PRO A 51 -12.67 2.77 -9.48
CA PRO A 51 -12.28 3.24 -10.81
C PRO A 51 -11.74 2.14 -11.74
N PHE A 52 -11.16 1.09 -11.16
CA PHE A 52 -10.55 -0.03 -11.89
C PHE A 52 -11.05 -1.41 -11.42
N ASP A 53 -12.21 -1.48 -10.78
CA ASP A 53 -12.79 -2.71 -10.21
C ASP A 53 -11.85 -3.47 -9.26
N GLN A 54 -10.85 -2.78 -8.71
CA GLN A 54 -9.79 -3.34 -7.85
C GLN A 54 -9.78 -2.68 -6.48
N MET A 55 -9.49 -3.48 -5.45
CA MET A 55 -9.24 -3.01 -4.09
C MET A 55 -7.72 -2.93 -3.80
N PRO A 56 -7.30 -2.11 -2.82
CA PRO A 56 -8.10 -1.31 -1.88
C PRO A 56 -8.82 -0.13 -2.53
N LEU A 57 -9.90 0.34 -1.86
CA LEU A 57 -10.57 1.61 -2.12
C LEU A 57 -10.42 2.51 -0.89
N LEU A 58 -9.93 3.73 -1.09
CA LEU A 58 -9.92 4.77 -0.07
C LEU A 58 -10.89 5.89 -0.45
N GLU A 59 -11.94 6.06 0.38
CA GLU A 59 -12.83 7.21 0.31
C GLU A 59 -12.28 8.32 1.22
N ILE A 60 -11.83 9.42 0.65
CA ILE A 60 -11.25 10.56 1.38
C ILE A 60 -11.51 11.88 0.66
N ASN A 61 -11.86 12.92 1.39
CA ASN A 61 -12.10 14.26 0.85
C ASN A 61 -13.10 14.29 -0.33
N GLY A 62 -14.05 13.35 -0.35
CA GLY A 62 -15.03 13.22 -1.43
C GLY A 62 -14.52 12.53 -2.69
N MET A 63 -13.30 12.00 -2.66
CA MET A 63 -12.69 11.21 -3.75
C MET A 63 -12.77 9.72 -3.44
N ASN A 64 -12.84 8.93 -4.51
CA ASN A 64 -12.71 7.48 -4.50
C ASN A 64 -11.35 7.12 -5.11
N LEU A 65 -10.39 6.76 -4.27
CA LEU A 65 -9.02 6.46 -4.70
C LEU A 65 -8.82 4.95 -4.74
N SER A 66 -8.29 4.45 -5.84
CA SER A 66 -7.77 3.09 -5.97
C SER A 66 -6.30 3.12 -6.37
N GLN A 67 -5.64 1.94 -6.44
CA GLN A 67 -4.20 1.78 -6.60
C GLN A 67 -3.40 2.29 -5.37
N SER A 68 -2.94 1.35 -4.56
CA SER A 68 -2.23 1.64 -3.30
C SER A 68 -1.04 2.59 -3.46
N SER A 69 -0.29 2.48 -4.55
CA SER A 69 0.82 3.40 -4.86
C SER A 69 0.36 4.85 -5.05
N GLY A 70 -0.80 5.06 -5.67
CA GLY A 70 -1.40 6.40 -5.81
C GLY A 70 -1.88 6.95 -4.47
N MET A 71 -2.54 6.09 -3.66
CA MET A 71 -3.03 6.46 -2.32
C MET A 71 -1.89 6.91 -1.42
N ILE A 72 -0.79 6.15 -1.33
CA ILE A 72 0.34 6.50 -0.46
C ILE A 72 1.02 7.79 -0.90
N ARG A 73 1.16 8.04 -2.21
CA ARG A 73 1.72 9.31 -2.72
C ARG A 73 0.81 10.49 -2.38
N TYR A 74 -0.49 10.34 -2.55
CA TYR A 74 -1.45 11.38 -2.17
C TYR A 74 -1.36 11.69 -0.68
N LEU A 75 -1.38 10.67 0.18
CA LEU A 75 -1.27 10.82 1.62
C LEU A 75 0.10 11.40 2.04
N ALA A 76 1.18 10.98 1.40
CA ALA A 76 2.50 11.53 1.66
C ALA A 76 2.59 13.03 1.31
N ARG A 77 1.97 13.46 0.21
CA ARG A 77 1.94 14.88 -0.19
C ARG A 77 1.16 15.74 0.80
N ILE A 78 -0.03 15.32 1.21
CA ILE A 78 -0.84 16.11 2.15
C ILE A 78 -0.24 16.15 3.56
N GLY A 79 0.57 15.16 3.94
CA GLY A 79 1.25 15.10 5.24
C GLY A 79 2.67 15.69 5.25
N GLY A 80 3.17 16.16 4.10
CA GLY A 80 4.53 16.70 4.00
C GLY A 80 5.64 15.63 3.98
N TYR A 81 5.31 14.37 3.66
CA TYR A 81 6.26 13.22 3.64
C TYR A 81 6.75 12.86 2.23
N TYR A 82 6.53 13.71 1.24
CA TYR A 82 6.89 13.42 -0.15
C TYR A 82 8.15 14.16 -0.63
N GLY A 83 8.91 14.76 0.28
CA GLY A 83 10.06 15.60 -0.02
C GLY A 83 9.68 17.06 -0.32
N GLU A 84 10.67 17.94 -0.27
CA GLU A 84 10.50 19.40 -0.45
C GLU A 84 10.74 19.85 -1.90
N ASN A 85 11.32 18.98 -2.74
CA ASN A 85 11.68 19.27 -4.12
C ASN A 85 11.58 18.00 -5.00
N ASP A 86 11.70 18.17 -6.32
CA ASP A 86 11.56 17.08 -7.29
C ASP A 86 12.58 15.95 -7.10
N LYS A 87 13.81 16.27 -6.64
CA LYS A 87 14.84 15.27 -6.38
C LYS A 87 14.46 14.37 -5.20
N GLU A 88 13.95 14.96 -4.13
CA GLU A 88 13.49 14.19 -2.96
C GLU A 88 12.24 13.38 -3.27
N ALA A 89 11.29 13.98 -4.01
CA ALA A 89 10.12 13.26 -4.50
C ALA A 89 10.50 12.05 -5.38
N LEU A 90 11.51 12.19 -6.24
CA LEU A 90 12.04 11.08 -7.03
C LEU A 90 12.61 9.97 -6.14
N TYR A 91 13.37 10.32 -5.10
CA TYR A 91 13.88 9.32 -4.16
C TYR A 91 12.76 8.60 -3.42
N CYS A 92 11.70 9.32 -2.98
CA CYS A 92 10.52 8.69 -2.40
C CYS A 92 9.89 7.67 -3.36
N ASP A 93 9.76 8.01 -4.63
CA ASP A 93 9.21 7.11 -5.64
C ASP A 93 10.11 5.90 -5.92
N MET A 94 11.42 6.10 -5.98
CA MET A 94 12.39 5.01 -6.16
C MET A 94 12.34 4.03 -4.98
N PHE A 95 12.30 4.53 -3.74
CA PHE A 95 12.17 3.68 -2.56
C PHE A 95 10.82 2.95 -2.52
N ALA A 96 9.72 3.64 -2.78
CA ALA A 96 8.40 3.04 -2.82
C ALA A 96 8.32 1.94 -3.90
N GLY A 97 8.91 2.16 -5.06
CA GLY A 97 9.02 1.16 -6.12
C GLY A 97 9.82 -0.07 -5.68
N ALA A 98 11.01 0.12 -5.11
CA ALA A 98 11.86 -0.97 -4.64
C ALA A 98 11.20 -1.77 -3.50
N ILE A 99 10.48 -1.11 -2.59
CA ILE A 99 9.70 -1.77 -1.54
C ILE A 99 8.55 -2.58 -2.15
N THR A 100 7.89 -2.05 -3.18
CA THR A 100 6.83 -2.78 -3.90
C THR A 100 7.37 -4.05 -4.54
N ASP A 101 8.51 -3.97 -5.24
CA ASP A 101 9.17 -5.13 -5.85
C ASP A 101 9.55 -6.19 -4.80
N PHE A 102 9.99 -5.76 -3.62
CA PHE A 102 10.29 -6.65 -2.50
C PHE A 102 9.02 -7.30 -1.95
N ALA A 103 7.97 -6.51 -1.70
CA ALA A 103 6.72 -6.97 -1.12
C ALA A 103 5.92 -7.90 -2.04
N GLU A 104 6.01 -7.73 -3.36
CA GLU A 104 5.34 -8.63 -4.32
C GLU A 104 5.81 -10.07 -4.18
N ALA A 105 7.10 -10.30 -3.92
CA ALA A 105 7.61 -11.64 -3.67
C ALA A 105 7.02 -12.24 -2.39
N ALA A 106 6.82 -11.44 -1.35
CA ALA A 106 6.17 -11.91 -0.12
C ALA A 106 4.71 -12.29 -0.35
N MET A 107 3.99 -11.52 -1.16
CA MET A 107 2.61 -11.87 -1.54
C MET A 107 2.55 -13.13 -2.40
N GLN A 108 3.47 -13.29 -3.35
CA GLN A 108 3.54 -14.48 -4.19
C GLN A 108 3.93 -15.75 -3.41
N ALA A 109 4.71 -15.60 -2.32
CA ALA A 109 5.10 -16.72 -1.47
C ALA A 109 3.89 -17.44 -0.86
N ALA A 110 2.81 -16.71 -0.55
CA ALA A 110 1.59 -17.28 0.00
C ALA A 110 0.86 -18.26 -0.95
N PHE A 111 1.17 -18.19 -2.24
CA PHE A 111 0.54 -19.03 -3.29
C PHE A 111 1.49 -20.13 -3.82
N GLN A 112 2.65 -20.32 -3.20
CA GLN A 112 3.59 -21.34 -3.64
C GLN A 112 3.10 -22.75 -3.26
N PRO A 113 3.43 -23.78 -4.06
CA PRO A 113 2.96 -25.15 -3.82
C PRO A 113 3.56 -25.80 -2.58
N SER A 114 4.69 -25.32 -2.08
CA SER A 114 5.28 -25.79 -0.84
C SER A 114 5.90 -24.66 -0.02
N LYS A 115 6.00 -24.88 1.30
CA LYS A 115 6.62 -23.95 2.24
C LYS A 115 8.11 -23.75 1.95
N GLU A 116 8.80 -24.79 1.50
CA GLU A 116 10.23 -24.77 1.16
C GLU A 116 10.49 -23.80 -0.01
N ILE A 117 9.67 -23.89 -1.05
CA ILE A 117 9.75 -22.98 -2.23
C ILE A 117 9.46 -21.54 -1.80
N ALA A 118 8.42 -21.34 -0.98
CA ALA A 118 8.08 -20.03 -0.45
C ALA A 118 9.22 -19.40 0.35
N ILE A 119 9.82 -20.17 1.27
CA ILE A 119 10.95 -19.71 2.10
C ILE A 119 12.15 -19.36 1.24
N LYS A 120 12.52 -20.23 0.30
CA LYS A 120 13.66 -20.00 -0.61
C LYS A 120 13.47 -18.70 -1.39
N MET A 121 12.29 -18.48 -1.97
CA MET A 121 11.96 -17.28 -2.71
C MET A 121 12.05 -16.01 -1.83
N LEU A 122 11.55 -16.06 -0.60
CA LEU A 122 11.64 -14.96 0.36
C LEU A 122 13.09 -14.65 0.75
N GLN A 123 13.91 -15.68 1.01
CA GLN A 123 15.33 -15.53 1.34
C GLN A 123 16.11 -14.89 0.18
N GLU A 124 15.89 -15.34 -1.05
CA GLU A 124 16.53 -14.76 -2.23
C GLU A 124 16.18 -13.29 -2.38
N ARG A 125 14.91 -12.92 -2.20
CA ARG A 125 14.48 -11.53 -2.24
C ARG A 125 15.04 -10.69 -1.10
N PHE A 126 15.03 -11.22 0.12
CA PHE A 126 15.60 -10.53 1.27
C PHE A 126 17.10 -10.25 1.05
N ASN A 127 17.87 -11.25 0.65
CA ASN A 127 19.31 -11.12 0.39
C ASN A 127 19.60 -10.11 -0.75
N LYS A 128 18.70 -9.99 -1.72
CA LYS A 128 18.84 -9.01 -2.81
C LYS A 128 18.58 -7.58 -2.35
N PHE A 129 17.54 -7.34 -1.56
CA PHE A 129 17.04 -5.99 -1.27
C PHE A 129 17.50 -5.43 0.08
N ALA A 130 17.53 -6.24 1.14
CA ALA A 130 17.79 -5.75 2.50
C ALA A 130 19.14 -5.02 2.64
N PRO A 131 20.28 -5.52 2.11
CA PRO A 131 21.54 -4.80 2.20
C PRO A 131 21.53 -3.47 1.46
N LYS A 132 20.74 -3.37 0.39
CA LYS A 132 20.61 -2.14 -0.40
C LYS A 132 19.76 -1.10 0.32
N PHE A 133 18.67 -1.51 0.97
CA PHE A 133 17.88 -0.63 1.80
C PHE A 133 18.70 -0.09 2.99
N GLU A 134 19.45 -0.96 3.68
CA GLU A 134 20.30 -0.54 4.79
C GLU A 134 21.37 0.45 4.36
N LEU A 135 22.02 0.20 3.22
CA LEU A 135 23.00 1.14 2.66
C LEU A 135 22.37 2.51 2.42
N ARG A 136 21.20 2.56 1.77
CA ARG A 136 20.54 3.83 1.46
C ARG A 136 20.06 4.58 2.70
N ILE A 137 19.60 3.86 3.72
CA ILE A 137 19.24 4.48 5.00
C ILE A 137 20.48 5.12 5.65
N LYS A 138 21.62 4.44 5.64
CA LYS A 138 22.88 4.98 6.19
C LYS A 138 23.41 6.19 5.40
N GLU A 139 23.24 6.23 4.09
CA GLU A 139 23.65 7.35 3.23
C GLU A 139 22.78 8.60 3.44
N ASN A 140 21.54 8.44 3.87
CA ASN A 140 20.62 9.55 4.09
C ASN A 140 20.63 10.08 5.54
N GLY A 141 21.45 9.50 6.42
CA GLY A 141 21.66 9.97 7.78
C GLY A 141 20.65 9.48 8.77
#